data_d083e1b8a9a957fd8fda663e584f1e83
#
_entry.id   d083e1b8a9a957fd8fda663e584f1e83
#
_cell.length_a   1.000
_cell.length_b   1.000
_cell.length_c   1.000
_cell.angle_alpha   90.00
_cell.angle_beta   90.00
_cell.angle_gamma   90.00
#
_symmetry.space_group_name_H-M   'P 1'
#
loop_
_entity.id
_entity.type
_entity.pdbx_description
1 polymer ?
#
loop_
_entity_poly.entity_id
_entity_poly.type
_entity_poly.pdbx_seq_one_letter_code
_entity_poly.pdbx_strand_id
1 'polypeptide(L)'
;MSLGPNGEVRGSTTIVELLRRYPNGEAARLMSRLHWPCAHCGGAFHEPLTMAAKRHANSPRAVLEVFRALERPGGPSEEEIVGAAQKSG
;
A
#
# COMPACT_ATOMS: atom_id res chain seq x y z
N MET A 1 -5.64 -15.24 7.52
CA MET A 1 -4.81 -14.03 7.52
C MET A 1 -4.44 -13.67 6.10
N SER A 2 -4.49 -12.38 5.76
CA SER A 2 -4.21 -11.92 4.40
C SER A 2 -2.74 -11.66 4.11
N LEU A 3 -1.86 -11.79 5.12
CA LEU A 3 -0.41 -11.75 4.91
C LEU A 3 0.11 -13.14 4.57
N GLY A 4 1.17 -13.19 3.79
CA GLY A 4 1.82 -14.44 3.43
C GLY A 4 2.56 -15.08 4.60
N PRO A 5 3.16 -16.28 4.41
CA PRO A 5 3.81 -17.02 5.49
C PRO A 5 4.89 -16.26 6.24
N ASN A 6 5.56 -15.32 5.58
CA ASN A 6 6.62 -14.51 6.16
C ASN A 6 6.19 -13.07 6.43
N GLY A 7 4.88 -12.83 6.56
CA GLY A 7 4.36 -11.49 6.69
C GLY A 7 4.35 -10.71 5.39
N GLU A 8 4.47 -11.40 4.26
CA GLU A 8 4.51 -10.77 2.95
C GLU A 8 3.17 -10.10 2.61
N VAL A 9 3.25 -8.88 2.09
CA VAL A 9 2.08 -8.13 1.64
C VAL A 9 1.50 -8.79 0.39
N ARG A 10 0.18 -8.95 0.38
CA ARG A 10 -0.57 -9.52 -0.74
C ARG A 10 -1.64 -8.54 -1.19
N GLY A 11 -2.21 -8.81 -2.36
CA GLY A 11 -3.32 -8.01 -2.86
C GLY A 11 -4.53 -8.00 -1.93
N SER A 12 -4.74 -9.08 -1.18
CA SER A 12 -5.84 -9.19 -0.21
C SER A 12 -5.50 -8.60 1.17
N THR A 13 -4.25 -8.18 1.40
CA THR A 13 -3.85 -7.55 2.65
C THR A 13 -4.63 -6.25 2.83
N THR A 14 -5.27 -6.08 3.98
CA THR A 14 -6.06 -4.89 4.24
C THR A 14 -5.17 -3.71 4.65
N ILE A 15 -5.73 -2.51 4.55
CA ILE A 15 -5.02 -1.29 4.96
C ILE A 15 -4.63 -1.36 6.43
N VAL A 16 -5.53 -1.83 7.30
CA VAL A 16 -5.24 -1.91 8.73
C VAL A 16 -4.09 -2.89 9.00
N GLU A 17 -4.01 -3.99 8.25
CA GLU A 17 -2.92 -4.94 8.39
C GLU A 17 -1.58 -4.33 7.97
N LEU A 18 -1.59 -3.51 6.91
CA LEU A 18 -0.39 -2.78 6.48
C LEU A 18 0.08 -1.82 7.56
N LEU A 19 -0.84 -1.09 8.17
CA LEU A 19 -0.49 -0.14 9.23
C LEU A 19 0.08 -0.86 10.46
N ARG A 20 -0.42 -2.04 10.77
CA ARG A 20 0.10 -2.85 11.87
C ARG A 20 1.46 -3.48 11.56
N ARG A 21 1.66 -3.88 10.29
CA ARG A 21 2.91 -4.50 9.83
C ARG A 21 4.07 -3.50 9.90
N TYR A 22 3.77 -2.22 9.71
CA TYR A 22 4.78 -1.16 9.67
C TYR A 22 4.45 -0.11 10.74
N PRO A 23 4.71 -0.41 12.03
CA PRO A 23 4.29 0.45 13.14
C PRO A 23 5.03 1.79 13.20
N ASN A 24 6.15 1.93 12.49
CA ASN A 24 6.90 3.19 12.45
C ASN A 24 6.36 4.18 11.41
N GLY A 25 5.22 3.86 10.80
CA GLY A 25 4.56 4.76 9.88
C GLY A 25 5.00 4.66 8.42
N GLU A 26 5.81 3.67 8.06
CA GLU A 26 6.28 3.53 6.69
C GLU A 26 5.13 3.36 5.69
N ALA A 27 4.16 2.49 6.03
CA ALA A 27 3.01 2.29 5.15
C ALA A 27 2.16 3.55 5.06
N ALA A 28 1.95 4.24 6.17
CA ALA A 28 1.17 5.48 6.17
C ALA A 28 1.84 6.55 5.31
N ARG A 29 3.16 6.69 5.40
CA ARG A 29 3.89 7.63 4.57
C ARG A 29 3.79 7.27 3.09
N LEU A 30 3.87 5.98 2.75
CA LEU A 30 3.72 5.54 1.37
C LEU A 30 2.32 5.84 0.84
N MET A 31 1.29 5.61 1.64
CA MET A 31 -0.08 5.95 1.27
C MET A 31 -0.22 7.44 0.98
N SER A 32 0.41 8.28 1.79
CA SER A 32 0.43 9.72 1.56
C SER A 32 1.10 10.07 0.24
N ARG A 33 2.20 9.40 -0.11
CA ARG A 33 2.90 9.61 -1.38
C ARG A 33 2.06 9.15 -2.56
N LEU A 34 1.20 8.17 -2.36
CA LEU A 34 0.26 7.70 -3.38
C LEU A 34 -0.99 8.59 -3.47
N HIS A 35 -1.07 9.63 -2.64
CA HIS A 35 -2.21 10.54 -2.54
C HIS A 35 -3.49 9.83 -2.07
N TRP A 36 -3.31 8.90 -1.15
CA TRP A 36 -4.43 8.18 -0.55
C TRP A 36 -4.72 8.76 0.84
N PRO A 37 -5.93 9.30 1.07
CA PRO A 37 -6.29 9.82 2.38
C PRO A 37 -6.77 8.72 3.35
N CYS A 38 -6.24 7.53 3.22
CA CYS A 38 -6.71 6.37 3.99
C CYS A 38 -6.56 6.54 5.49
N ALA A 39 -5.56 7.29 5.93
CA ALA A 39 -5.35 7.53 7.36
C ALA A 39 -6.50 8.30 8.00
N HIS A 40 -7.34 8.94 7.20
CA HIS A 40 -8.47 9.75 7.66
C HIS A 40 -9.82 9.14 7.29
N CYS A 41 -9.84 7.99 6.65
CA CYS A 41 -11.06 7.35 6.17
C CYS A 41 -11.39 6.15 7.04
N GLY A 42 -12.15 6.35 8.12
CA GLY A 42 -12.42 5.30 9.08
C GLY A 42 -12.98 4.00 8.51
N GLY A 43 -13.73 4.07 7.41
CA GLY A 43 -14.30 2.87 6.79
C GLY A 43 -13.38 2.13 5.84
N ALA A 44 -12.28 2.76 5.42
CA ALA A 44 -11.39 2.19 4.40
C ALA A 44 -10.32 1.24 4.98
N PHE A 45 -10.16 1.20 6.30
CA PHE A 45 -9.09 0.42 6.92
C PHE A 45 -9.21 -1.09 6.69
N HIS A 46 -10.42 -1.59 6.50
CA HIS A 46 -10.64 -3.01 6.26
C HIS A 46 -10.67 -3.40 4.78
N GLU A 47 -10.41 -2.43 3.91
CA GLU A 47 -10.40 -2.65 2.47
C GLU A 47 -9.12 -3.35 2.04
N PRO A 48 -9.20 -4.40 1.19
CA PRO A 48 -8.00 -5.01 0.62
C PRO A 48 -7.20 -4.02 -0.22
N LEU A 49 -5.88 -4.19 -0.22
CA LEU A 49 -4.97 -3.28 -0.93
C LEU A 49 -5.33 -3.12 -2.40
N THR A 50 -5.67 -4.21 -3.10
CA THR A 50 -6.04 -4.14 -4.51
C THR A 50 -7.32 -3.35 -4.73
N MET A 51 -8.28 -3.44 -3.81
CA MET A 51 -9.51 -2.66 -3.90
C MET A 51 -9.24 -1.18 -3.67
N ALA A 52 -8.38 -0.87 -2.70
CA ALA A 52 -7.99 0.51 -2.46
C ALA A 52 -7.30 1.10 -3.67
N ALA A 53 -6.39 0.35 -4.31
CA ALA A 53 -5.71 0.80 -5.52
C ALA A 53 -6.71 1.11 -6.63
N LYS A 54 -7.66 0.21 -6.87
CA LYS A 54 -8.69 0.41 -7.90
C LYS A 54 -9.56 1.62 -7.60
N ARG A 55 -9.95 1.80 -6.34
CA ARG A 55 -10.78 2.93 -5.94
C ARG A 55 -10.08 4.27 -6.18
N HIS A 56 -8.76 4.28 -6.05
CA HIS A 56 -7.95 5.48 -6.29
C HIS A 56 -7.39 5.54 -7.72
N ALA A 57 -7.86 4.68 -8.61
CA ALA A 57 -7.43 4.62 -10.01
C ALA A 57 -5.92 4.38 -10.17
N ASN A 58 -5.31 3.69 -9.23
CA ASN A 58 -3.93 3.27 -9.33
C ASN A 58 -3.85 1.83 -9.85
N SER A 59 -2.71 1.47 -10.45
CA SER A 59 -2.48 0.08 -10.85
C SER A 59 -2.33 -0.79 -9.60
N PRO A 60 -3.20 -1.81 -9.40
CA PRO A 60 -3.07 -2.68 -8.24
C PRO A 60 -1.71 -3.37 -8.17
N ARG A 61 -1.17 -3.77 -9.31
CA ARG A 61 0.13 -4.45 -9.36
C ARG A 61 1.27 -3.52 -8.93
N ALA A 62 1.29 -2.31 -9.46
CA ALA A 62 2.34 -1.35 -9.11
C ALA A 62 2.27 -0.97 -7.62
N VAL A 63 1.07 -0.79 -7.10
CA VAL A 63 0.85 -0.49 -5.68
C VAL A 63 1.35 -1.66 -4.83
N LEU A 64 1.00 -2.88 -5.19
CA LEU A 64 1.45 -4.06 -4.46
C LEU A 64 2.97 -4.14 -4.41
N GLU A 65 3.62 -3.86 -5.53
CA GLU A 65 5.09 -3.92 -5.61
C GLU A 65 5.75 -2.89 -4.71
N VAL A 66 5.24 -1.65 -4.66
CA VAL A 66 5.85 -0.63 -3.80
C VAL A 66 5.65 -0.95 -2.31
N PHE A 67 4.51 -1.53 -1.93
CA PHE A 67 4.32 -1.95 -0.54
C PHE A 67 5.24 -3.11 -0.18
N ARG A 68 5.44 -4.06 -1.09
CA ARG A 68 6.40 -5.14 -0.88
C ARG A 68 7.83 -4.61 -0.77
N ALA A 69 8.14 -3.56 -1.50
CA ALA A 69 9.46 -2.96 -1.47
C ALA A 69 9.81 -2.31 -0.13
N LEU A 70 8.83 -2.10 0.75
CA LEU A 70 9.10 -1.62 2.11
C LEU A 70 9.99 -2.57 2.90
N GLU A 71 10.03 -3.85 2.50
CA GLU A 71 10.92 -4.84 3.14
C GLU A 71 12.37 -4.73 2.70
N ARG A 72 12.63 -4.02 1.61
CA ARG A 72 14.01 -3.83 1.12
C ARG A 72 14.70 -2.74 1.93
N PRO A 73 16.04 -2.82 2.09
CA PRO A 73 16.80 -1.72 2.68
C PRO A 73 16.57 -0.43 1.89
N GLY A 74 16.16 0.63 2.58
CA GLY A 74 15.83 1.89 1.93
C GLY A 74 14.45 1.98 1.33
N GLY A 75 13.69 0.88 1.32
CA GLY A 75 12.32 0.84 0.80
C GLY A 75 12.22 1.01 -0.72
N PRO A 76 11.03 1.38 -1.23
CA PRO A 76 10.85 1.59 -2.66
C PRO A 76 11.58 2.85 -3.15
N SER A 77 12.03 2.83 -4.42
CA SER A 77 12.67 4.00 -5.03
C SER A 77 11.62 5.07 -5.36
N GLU A 78 12.09 6.31 -5.57
CA GLU A 78 11.21 7.40 -5.99
C GLU A 78 10.51 7.06 -7.30
N GLU A 79 11.22 6.45 -8.25
CA GLU A 79 10.62 6.07 -9.52
C GLU A 79 9.49 5.07 -9.34
N GLU A 80 9.67 4.10 -8.45
CA GLU A 80 8.64 3.13 -8.15
C GLU A 80 7.40 3.79 -7.52
N ILE A 81 7.63 4.70 -6.58
CA ILE A 81 6.54 5.42 -5.93
C ILE A 81 5.79 6.29 -6.94
N VAL A 82 6.51 7.04 -7.75
CA VAL A 82 5.89 7.91 -8.77
C VAL A 82 5.08 7.07 -9.76
N GLY A 83 5.65 5.96 -10.21
CA GLY A 83 4.95 5.06 -11.13
C GLY A 83 3.66 4.50 -10.54
N ALA A 84 3.69 4.10 -9.27
CA ALA A 84 2.51 3.57 -8.59
C ALA A 84 1.48 4.67 -8.32
N ALA A 85 1.92 5.90 -8.09
CA ALA A 85 1.03 7.03 -7.81
C ALA A 85 0.30 7.52 -9.05
N GLN A 86 0.77 7.17 -10.25
CA GLN A 86 0.10 7.58 -11.48
C GLN A 86 -1.30 6.97 -11.56
N LYS A 87 -2.25 7.78 -12.00
CA LYS A 87 -3.63 7.33 -12.17
C LYS A 87 -3.77 6.61 -13.49
N SER A 88 -4.36 5.43 -13.47
CA SER A 88 -4.62 4.66 -14.68
C SER A 88 -6.05 4.93 -15.16
N GLY A 89 -6.19 5.24 -16.36
CA GLY A 89 -7.50 5.44 -16.99
C GLY A 89 -7.96 6.82 -17.10
#